data_f9da3c82ebdfffb8fa02de96c60646e5
#
_entry.id   f9da3c82ebdfffb8fa02de96c60646e5
#
_cell.length_a   1.000
_cell.length_b   1.000
_cell.length_c   1.000
_cell.angle_alpha   90.00
_cell.angle_beta   90.00
_cell.angle_gamma   90.00
#
_symmetry.space_group_name_H-M   'P 1'
#
loop_
_entity.id
_entity.type
_entity.pdbx_description
1 polymer ?
#
loop_
_entity_poly.entity_id
_entity_poly.type
_entity_poly.pdbx_seq_one_letter_code
_entity_poly.pdbx_strand_id
1 'polypeptide(L)'
;PKVYDMMCEADTIGVFQIESRAQMSMLPRLRPRNYYDLVIQIAIVRPGPIQGDMVHPYLNRRNGKELISYPSEAVKEALERTLGVPIFQEQVMQLAMVAAGFTGGEADQLRRAMAAWKRKGGLEPYRKKLVDGMLARGYEPDFAQKLFSQIKGFGDYGFPESHSASFALIAYVSSWLKRYHPAAFCCALLNSQPM
;
A
#
# COMPACT_ATOMS: atom_id res chain seq x y z
N PRO A 1 3.71 16.54 -15.97
CA PRO A 1 5.02 16.60 -15.32
C PRO A 1 5.06 17.58 -14.15
N LYS A 2 4.75 18.86 -14.36
CA LYS A 2 4.85 19.93 -13.33
C LYS A 2 4.04 19.68 -12.04
N VAL A 3 2.92 18.95 -12.12
CA VAL A 3 2.11 18.58 -10.94
C VAL A 3 2.86 17.56 -10.10
N TYR A 4 3.46 16.54 -10.73
CA TYR A 4 4.27 15.54 -10.02
C TYR A 4 5.56 16.16 -9.46
N ASP A 5 6.16 17.14 -10.14
CA ASP A 5 7.34 17.86 -9.62
C ASP A 5 6.99 18.57 -8.31
N MET A 6 5.87 19.31 -8.27
CA MET A 6 5.36 19.95 -7.04
C MET A 6 5.11 18.92 -5.92
N MET A 7 4.53 17.76 -6.24
CA MET A 7 4.34 16.69 -5.26
C MET A 7 5.68 16.15 -4.74
N CYS A 8 6.68 15.97 -5.61
CA CYS A 8 8.01 15.49 -5.21
C CYS A 8 8.75 16.47 -4.29
N GLU A 9 8.43 17.75 -4.35
CA GLU A 9 8.92 18.81 -3.46
C GLU A 9 8.12 18.88 -2.15
N ALA A 10 7.11 18.00 -1.99
CA ALA A 10 6.17 18.00 -0.87
C ALA A 10 5.37 19.32 -0.71
N ASP A 11 5.22 20.10 -1.78
CA ASP A 11 4.34 21.26 -1.77
C ASP A 11 2.87 20.85 -1.91
N THR A 12 2.34 20.17 -0.88
CA THR A 12 1.01 19.56 -0.89
C THR A 12 0.10 19.99 0.25
N ILE A 13 0.41 21.09 0.92
CA ILE A 13 -0.50 21.69 1.93
C ILE A 13 -1.82 22.07 1.27
N GLY A 14 -2.93 21.70 1.89
CA GLY A 14 -4.28 21.86 1.37
C GLY A 14 -4.70 20.82 0.34
N VAL A 15 -3.80 19.92 -0.07
CA VAL A 15 -4.12 18.85 -1.02
C VAL A 15 -4.63 17.63 -0.26
N PHE A 16 -5.87 17.24 -0.58
CA PHE A 16 -6.51 16.08 0.03
C PHE A 16 -5.59 14.85 0.06
N GLN A 17 -5.57 14.17 1.19
CA GLN A 17 -4.90 12.90 1.45
C GLN A 17 -3.36 12.95 1.49
N ILE A 18 -2.69 13.93 0.88
CA ILE A 18 -1.22 13.98 0.80
C ILE A 18 -0.59 15.19 1.52
N GLU A 19 -1.36 15.85 2.39
CA GLU A 19 -0.91 17.02 3.17
C GLU A 19 -0.41 16.69 4.58
N SER A 20 -0.60 15.45 5.07
CA SER A 20 -0.12 15.08 6.41
C SER A 20 1.42 15.05 6.46
N ARG A 21 2.00 15.28 7.64
CA ARG A 21 3.47 15.23 7.83
C ARG A 21 4.08 13.93 7.32
N ALA A 22 3.42 12.80 7.55
CA ALA A 22 3.88 11.49 7.10
C ALA A 22 3.86 11.38 5.57
N GLN A 23 2.79 11.83 4.94
CA GLN A 23 2.66 11.87 3.48
C GLN A 23 3.69 12.82 2.84
N MET A 24 3.83 14.04 3.38
CA MET A 24 4.79 15.01 2.88
C MET A 24 6.25 14.54 3.05
N SER A 25 6.57 13.81 4.12
CA SER A 25 7.91 13.23 4.29
C SER A 25 8.20 12.07 3.33
N MET A 26 7.16 11.38 2.87
CA MET A 26 7.28 10.25 1.94
C MET A 26 7.39 10.69 0.47
N LEU A 27 6.72 11.77 0.07
CA LEU A 27 6.68 12.26 -1.31
C LEU A 27 8.07 12.46 -1.94
N PRO A 28 9.05 13.11 -1.30
CA PRO A 28 10.41 13.26 -1.85
C PRO A 28 11.17 11.93 -1.97
N ARG A 29 10.82 10.93 -1.19
CA ARG A 29 11.43 9.60 -1.16
C ARG A 29 10.85 8.68 -2.24
N LEU A 30 9.53 8.68 -2.38
CA LEU A 30 8.81 7.88 -3.38
C LEU A 30 8.92 8.50 -4.78
N ARG A 31 8.85 9.85 -4.87
CA ARG A 31 8.95 10.63 -6.10
C ARG A 31 7.93 10.17 -7.16
N PRO A 32 6.64 10.38 -6.95
CA PRO A 32 5.62 9.96 -7.89
C PRO A 32 5.81 10.63 -9.27
N ARG A 33 5.63 9.84 -10.33
CA ARG A 33 5.78 10.29 -11.73
C ARG A 33 4.58 9.92 -12.61
N ASN A 34 3.72 9.06 -12.10
CA ASN A 34 2.49 8.63 -12.77
C ASN A 34 1.37 8.45 -11.74
N TYR A 35 0.18 8.18 -12.24
CA TYR A 35 -1.00 8.00 -11.40
C TYR A 35 -0.86 6.83 -10.41
N TYR A 36 -0.32 5.70 -10.85
CA TYR A 36 -0.18 4.53 -9.98
C TYR A 36 0.83 4.75 -8.84
N ASP A 37 1.87 5.53 -9.08
CA ASP A 37 2.78 5.96 -7.99
C ASP A 37 2.03 6.72 -6.90
N LEU A 38 1.03 7.52 -7.27
CA LEU A 38 0.21 8.24 -6.30
C LEU A 38 -0.75 7.31 -5.56
N VAL A 39 -1.28 6.29 -6.23
CA VAL A 39 -2.06 5.21 -5.59
C VAL A 39 -1.22 4.51 -4.51
N ILE A 40 0.03 4.18 -4.84
CA ILE A 40 0.96 3.57 -3.88
C ILE A 40 1.32 4.55 -2.76
N GLN A 41 1.61 5.82 -3.07
CA GLN A 41 1.91 6.86 -2.09
C GLN A 41 0.85 6.92 -0.99
N ILE A 42 -0.43 6.91 -1.38
CA ILE A 42 -1.55 6.98 -0.45
C ILE A 42 -1.65 5.72 0.41
N ALA A 43 -1.44 4.55 -0.18
CA ALA A 43 -1.59 3.27 0.49
C ALA A 43 -0.43 2.90 1.41
N ILE A 44 0.81 3.27 1.05
CA ILE A 44 2.02 2.82 1.75
C ILE A 44 2.27 3.57 3.06
N VAL A 45 1.78 4.81 3.16
CA VAL A 45 1.89 5.61 4.39
C VAL A 45 0.72 5.27 5.31
N ARG A 46 1.01 4.64 6.43
CA ARG A 46 0.03 4.19 7.42
C ARG A 46 0.31 4.78 8.77
N PRO A 47 -0.72 5.03 9.61
CA PRO A 47 -0.51 5.44 10.99
C PRO A 47 0.05 4.27 11.81
N GLY A 48 1.13 4.50 12.58
CA GLY A 48 1.67 3.54 13.54
C GLY A 48 3.12 3.12 13.29
N PRO A 49 3.75 2.39 14.24
CA PRO A 49 5.16 2.03 14.21
C PRO A 49 5.53 0.93 13.19
N ILE A 50 4.55 0.27 12.57
CA ILE A 50 4.74 -0.88 11.67
C ILE A 50 5.06 -0.46 10.21
N GLN A 51 5.23 0.83 9.97
CA GLN A 51 5.48 1.36 8.61
C GLN A 51 6.82 0.92 7.99
N GLY A 52 7.83 0.54 8.82
CA GLY A 52 9.18 0.24 8.36
C GLY A 52 9.29 -0.95 7.43
N ASP A 53 8.54 -2.01 7.70
CA ASP A 53 8.75 -3.32 7.04
C ASP A 53 8.28 -3.38 5.58
N MET A 54 7.43 -2.46 5.11
CA MET A 54 6.97 -2.40 3.72
C MET A 54 7.53 -1.20 2.96
N VAL A 55 7.69 -0.07 3.63
CA VAL A 55 8.20 1.17 3.02
C VAL A 55 9.64 1.00 2.54
N HIS A 56 10.50 0.43 3.37
CA HIS A 56 11.92 0.27 3.03
C HIS A 56 12.13 -0.68 1.85
N PRO A 57 11.59 -1.91 1.81
CA PRO A 57 11.72 -2.79 0.66
C PRO A 57 11.17 -2.16 -0.63
N TYR A 58 10.00 -1.54 -0.58
CA TYR A 58 9.43 -0.89 -1.75
C TYR A 58 10.34 0.21 -2.30
N LEU A 59 10.79 1.13 -1.45
CA LEU A 59 11.69 2.22 -1.85
C LEU A 59 13.05 1.71 -2.33
N ASN A 60 13.61 0.69 -1.70
CA ASN A 60 14.88 0.10 -2.11
C ASN A 60 14.78 -0.50 -3.52
N ARG A 61 13.71 -1.25 -3.79
CA ARG A 61 13.46 -1.85 -5.10
C ARG A 61 13.16 -0.81 -6.16
N ARG A 62 12.34 0.17 -5.84
CA ARG A 62 12.03 1.30 -6.72
C ARG A 62 13.27 2.09 -7.13
N ASN A 63 14.21 2.27 -6.20
CA ASN A 63 15.46 3.00 -6.43
C ASN A 63 16.62 2.13 -6.92
N GLY A 64 16.38 0.86 -7.26
CA GLY A 64 17.39 -0.07 -7.75
C GLY A 64 18.44 -0.51 -6.73
N LYS A 65 18.18 -0.29 -5.43
CA LYS A 65 19.07 -0.69 -4.32
C LYS A 65 18.87 -2.14 -3.89
N GLU A 66 17.76 -2.75 -4.25
CA GLU A 66 17.42 -4.14 -3.96
C GLU A 66 16.86 -4.80 -5.22
N LEU A 67 17.35 -5.98 -5.55
CA LEU A 67 16.83 -6.76 -6.67
C LEU A 67 15.42 -7.27 -6.36
N ILE A 68 14.57 -7.24 -7.37
CA ILE A 68 13.22 -7.81 -7.27
C ILE A 68 13.33 -9.27 -7.70
N SER A 69 12.95 -10.18 -6.80
CA SER A 69 12.84 -11.61 -7.10
C SER A 69 11.45 -12.11 -6.73
N TYR A 70 10.94 -13.04 -7.52
CA TYR A 70 9.65 -13.68 -7.29
C TYR A 70 9.85 -15.18 -7.21
N PRO A 71 9.32 -15.87 -6.17
CA PRO A 71 9.51 -17.30 -6.01
C PRO A 71 8.70 -18.14 -7.01
N SER A 72 7.70 -17.55 -7.66
CA SER A 72 6.91 -18.18 -8.72
C SER A 72 6.26 -17.14 -9.62
N GLU A 73 5.84 -17.52 -10.82
CA GLU A 73 5.11 -16.61 -11.73
C GLU A 73 3.78 -16.17 -11.13
N ALA A 74 3.06 -17.05 -10.42
CA ALA A 74 1.81 -16.70 -9.77
C ALA A 74 1.98 -15.61 -8.67
N VAL A 75 3.08 -15.65 -7.93
CA VAL A 75 3.44 -14.59 -6.95
C VAL A 75 3.83 -13.31 -7.67
N LYS A 76 4.52 -13.41 -8.81
CA LYS A 76 4.88 -12.25 -9.62
C LYS A 76 3.63 -11.55 -10.15
N GLU A 77 2.69 -12.26 -10.74
CA GLU A 77 1.42 -11.70 -11.22
C GLU A 77 0.67 -10.93 -10.11
N ALA A 78 0.71 -11.43 -8.88
CA ALA A 78 0.07 -10.77 -7.74
C ALA A 78 0.80 -9.50 -7.28
N LEU A 79 2.13 -9.43 -7.42
CA LEU A 79 2.95 -8.42 -6.76
C LEU A 79 3.80 -7.56 -7.70
N GLU A 80 3.86 -7.82 -9.00
CA GLU A 80 4.76 -7.08 -9.90
C GLU A 80 4.48 -5.57 -9.90
N ARG A 81 3.21 -5.16 -9.84
CA ARG A 81 2.79 -3.75 -9.81
C ARG A 81 3.29 -3.00 -8.56
N THR A 82 3.60 -3.73 -7.51
CA THR A 82 4.10 -3.21 -6.23
C THR A 82 5.52 -3.69 -5.90
N LEU A 83 6.28 -4.06 -6.93
CA LEU A 83 7.69 -4.45 -6.84
C LEU A 83 7.94 -5.60 -5.84
N GLY A 84 7.01 -6.55 -5.79
CA GLY A 84 7.11 -7.71 -4.89
C GLY A 84 6.75 -7.43 -3.43
N VAL A 85 6.16 -6.28 -3.12
CA VAL A 85 5.71 -5.93 -1.76
C VAL A 85 4.19 -5.93 -1.72
N PRO A 86 3.55 -6.73 -0.86
CA PRO A 86 2.11 -6.67 -0.71
C PRO A 86 1.72 -5.34 -0.02
N ILE A 87 1.04 -4.47 -0.73
CA ILE A 87 0.60 -3.14 -0.25
C ILE A 87 -0.92 -3.13 -0.03
N PHE A 88 -1.67 -3.85 -0.86
CA PHE A 88 -3.13 -3.86 -0.85
C PHE A 88 -3.71 -5.16 -0.28
N GLN A 89 -4.89 -5.07 0.34
CA GLN A 89 -5.56 -6.25 0.89
C GLN A 89 -5.91 -7.28 -0.20
N GLU A 90 -6.21 -6.83 -1.42
CA GLU A 90 -6.51 -7.69 -2.56
C GLU A 90 -5.30 -8.56 -2.93
N GLN A 91 -4.09 -8.01 -2.83
CA GLN A 91 -2.84 -8.75 -3.07
C GLN A 91 -2.63 -9.84 -2.01
N VAL A 92 -2.95 -9.55 -0.74
CA VAL A 92 -2.88 -10.56 0.34
C VAL A 92 -3.86 -11.70 0.09
N MET A 93 -5.09 -11.39 -0.34
CA MET A 93 -6.07 -12.42 -0.71
C MET A 93 -5.60 -13.26 -1.90
N GLN A 94 -5.08 -12.62 -2.94
CA GLN A 94 -4.55 -13.31 -4.11
C GLN A 94 -3.37 -14.21 -3.75
N LEU A 95 -2.42 -13.72 -2.95
CA LEU A 95 -1.30 -14.53 -2.46
C LEU A 95 -1.76 -15.73 -1.64
N ALA A 96 -2.73 -15.57 -0.75
CA ALA A 96 -3.29 -16.68 0.01
C ALA A 96 -3.90 -17.75 -0.91
N MET A 97 -4.54 -17.35 -1.99
CA MET A 97 -5.11 -18.29 -2.97
C MET A 97 -4.03 -18.98 -3.82
N VAL A 98 -3.13 -18.20 -4.44
CA VAL A 98 -2.19 -18.75 -5.42
C VAL A 98 -1.00 -19.45 -4.75
N ALA A 99 -0.49 -18.94 -3.64
CA ALA A 99 0.68 -19.50 -2.98
C ALA A 99 0.32 -20.49 -1.86
N ALA A 100 -0.79 -20.32 -1.15
CA ALA A 100 -1.15 -21.19 -0.02
C ALA A 100 -2.41 -22.04 -0.30
N GLY A 101 -3.09 -21.85 -1.43
CA GLY A 101 -4.24 -22.66 -1.84
C GLY A 101 -5.53 -22.42 -1.06
N PHE A 102 -5.70 -21.23 -0.57
CA PHE A 102 -6.97 -20.81 0.00
C PHE A 102 -8.04 -20.75 -1.08
N THR A 103 -9.25 -21.13 -0.72
CA THR A 103 -10.43 -20.82 -1.52
C THR A 103 -10.73 -19.32 -1.43
N GLY A 104 -11.54 -18.79 -2.36
CA GLY A 104 -11.95 -17.39 -2.32
C GLY A 104 -12.66 -17.01 -1.01
N GLY A 105 -13.49 -17.92 -0.45
CA GLY A 105 -14.16 -17.73 0.83
C GLY A 105 -13.18 -17.66 2.01
N GLU A 106 -12.15 -18.50 2.02
CA GLU A 106 -11.11 -18.49 3.04
C GLU A 106 -10.20 -17.26 2.95
N ALA A 107 -9.90 -16.79 1.73
CA ALA A 107 -9.16 -15.56 1.52
C ALA A 107 -9.95 -14.34 2.02
N ASP A 108 -11.28 -14.31 1.84
CA ASP A 108 -12.14 -13.26 2.39
C ASP A 108 -12.22 -13.33 3.93
N GLN A 109 -12.26 -14.54 4.50
CA GLN A 109 -12.17 -14.70 5.96
C GLN A 109 -10.85 -14.18 6.51
N LEU A 110 -9.71 -14.46 5.83
CA LEU A 110 -8.40 -13.88 6.18
C LEU A 110 -8.44 -12.36 6.14
N ARG A 111 -9.01 -11.76 5.08
CA ARG A 111 -9.17 -10.31 4.96
C ARG A 111 -9.96 -9.71 6.12
N ARG A 112 -11.09 -10.33 6.48
CA ARG A 112 -11.91 -9.90 7.64
C ARG A 112 -11.16 -10.06 8.96
N ALA A 113 -10.40 -11.14 9.11
CA ALA A 113 -9.57 -11.37 10.29
C ALA A 113 -8.46 -10.31 10.40
N MET A 114 -7.84 -9.90 9.29
CA MET A 114 -6.87 -8.80 9.26
C MET A 114 -7.46 -7.50 9.79
N ALA A 115 -8.69 -7.15 9.40
CA ALA A 115 -9.38 -5.94 9.87
C ALA A 115 -9.81 -5.99 11.35
N ALA A 116 -9.88 -7.18 11.94
CA ALA A 116 -10.41 -7.39 13.29
C ALA A 116 -9.39 -7.99 14.28
N TRP A 117 -8.14 -8.22 13.84
CA TRP A 117 -7.20 -9.06 14.58
C TRP A 117 -6.88 -8.59 15.99
N LYS A 118 -6.78 -7.29 16.23
CA LYS A 118 -6.57 -6.73 17.57
C LYS A 118 -7.74 -6.98 18.52
N ARG A 119 -8.95 -7.16 17.96
CA ARG A 119 -10.17 -7.33 18.78
C ARG A 119 -10.57 -8.80 18.98
N LYS A 120 -10.14 -9.73 18.12
CA LYS A 120 -10.69 -11.10 18.08
C LYS A 120 -9.62 -12.22 18.12
N GLY A 121 -8.46 -12.02 18.73
CA GLY A 121 -7.52 -13.10 19.02
C GLY A 121 -6.49 -13.40 17.91
N GLY A 122 -6.31 -12.50 16.96
CA GLY A 122 -5.14 -12.54 16.09
C GLY A 122 -5.29 -13.34 14.79
N LEU A 123 -4.21 -13.34 14.00
CA LEU A 123 -4.09 -14.07 12.73
C LEU A 123 -3.48 -15.48 12.89
N GLU A 124 -3.16 -15.91 14.12
CA GLU A 124 -2.52 -17.21 14.36
C GLU A 124 -3.27 -18.42 13.78
N PRO A 125 -4.62 -18.49 13.80
CA PRO A 125 -5.33 -19.60 13.15
C PRO A 125 -5.04 -19.70 11.65
N TYR A 126 -4.81 -18.58 11.00
CA TYR A 126 -4.50 -18.51 9.56
C TYR A 126 -3.03 -18.74 9.25
N ARG A 127 -2.13 -18.50 10.23
CA ARG A 127 -0.68 -18.71 10.07
C ARG A 127 -0.36 -20.13 9.66
N LYS A 128 -0.84 -21.10 10.45
CA LYS A 128 -0.57 -22.51 10.18
C LYS A 128 -1.03 -22.87 8.77
N LYS A 129 -2.27 -22.57 8.43
CA LYS A 129 -2.83 -22.89 7.12
C LYS A 129 -2.08 -22.22 5.97
N LEU A 130 -1.69 -20.96 6.13
CA LEU A 130 -0.94 -20.22 5.11
C LEU A 130 0.45 -20.82 4.91
N VAL A 131 1.19 -21.00 6.00
CA VAL A 131 2.56 -21.54 5.96
C VAL A 131 2.56 -22.98 5.44
N ASP A 132 1.75 -23.86 6.02
CA ASP A 132 1.65 -25.25 5.59
C ASP A 132 1.21 -25.37 4.12
N GLY A 133 0.26 -24.54 3.70
CA GLY A 133 -0.20 -24.49 2.31
C GLY A 133 0.88 -24.05 1.33
N MET A 134 1.74 -23.11 1.72
CA MET A 134 2.89 -22.68 0.92
C MET A 134 3.98 -23.74 0.85
N LEU A 135 4.33 -24.34 1.98
CA LEU A 135 5.32 -25.45 2.03
C LEU A 135 4.88 -26.64 1.18
N ALA A 136 3.59 -27.01 1.23
CA ALA A 136 3.03 -28.08 0.40
C ALA A 136 3.10 -27.77 -1.12
N ARG A 137 3.25 -26.50 -1.49
CA ARG A 137 3.42 -26.04 -2.87
C ARG A 137 4.87 -25.77 -3.27
N GLY A 138 5.82 -26.13 -2.41
CA GLY A 138 7.26 -26.03 -2.68
C GLY A 138 7.87 -24.65 -2.46
N TYR A 139 7.18 -23.76 -1.75
CA TYR A 139 7.78 -22.49 -1.34
C TYR A 139 8.72 -22.68 -0.16
N GLU A 140 9.81 -21.91 -0.15
CA GLU A 140 10.80 -21.96 0.94
C GLU A 140 10.20 -21.48 2.27
N PRO A 141 10.57 -22.11 3.41
CA PRO A 141 10.06 -21.77 4.74
C PRO A 141 10.26 -20.28 5.10
N ASP A 142 11.44 -19.73 4.77
CA ASP A 142 11.78 -18.32 5.04
C ASP A 142 10.85 -17.37 4.28
N PHE A 143 10.52 -17.71 3.03
CA PHE A 143 9.58 -16.91 2.25
C PHE A 143 8.18 -16.95 2.86
N ALA A 144 7.69 -18.13 3.25
CA ALA A 144 6.37 -18.29 3.86
C ALA A 144 6.25 -17.52 5.19
N GLN A 145 7.28 -17.59 6.05
CA GLN A 145 7.31 -16.84 7.30
C GLN A 145 7.40 -15.32 7.08
N LYS A 146 8.22 -14.88 6.14
CA LYS A 146 8.34 -13.47 5.77
C LYS A 146 7.02 -12.92 5.24
N LEU A 147 6.35 -13.66 4.36
CA LEU A 147 5.05 -13.27 3.84
C LEU A 147 4.00 -13.17 4.96
N PHE A 148 3.94 -14.16 5.86
CA PHE A 148 3.03 -14.10 7.00
C PHE A 148 3.32 -12.88 7.90
N SER A 149 4.59 -12.57 8.15
CA SER A 149 4.98 -11.38 8.93
C SER A 149 4.54 -10.09 8.25
N GLN A 150 4.64 -10.01 6.92
CA GLN A 150 4.11 -8.88 6.15
C GLN A 150 2.58 -8.78 6.27
N ILE A 151 1.87 -9.91 6.14
CA ILE A 151 0.40 -9.95 6.32
C ILE A 151 0.01 -9.51 7.74
N LYS A 152 0.76 -9.94 8.77
CA LYS A 152 0.56 -9.48 10.14
C LYS A 152 0.76 -7.98 10.29
N GLY A 153 1.69 -7.39 9.55
CA GLY A 153 1.90 -5.94 9.47
C GLY A 153 0.70 -5.17 8.87
N PHE A 154 -0.18 -5.82 8.10
CA PHE A 154 -1.46 -5.26 7.64
C PHE A 154 -2.51 -5.14 8.75
N GLY A 155 -2.24 -5.72 9.92
CA GLY A 155 -3.22 -6.00 10.97
C GLY A 155 -3.98 -4.83 11.59
N ASP A 156 -3.73 -3.60 11.20
CA ASP A 156 -4.50 -2.45 11.64
C ASP A 156 -5.38 -1.86 10.53
N TYR A 157 -4.98 -2.02 9.28
CA TYR A 157 -5.75 -1.50 8.15
C TYR A 157 -5.22 -2.05 6.81
N GLY A 158 -5.85 -3.09 6.28
CA GLY A 158 -5.65 -3.47 4.87
C GLY A 158 -6.23 -2.38 3.98
N PHE A 159 -5.40 -1.65 3.21
CA PHE A 159 -5.89 -0.61 2.33
C PHE A 159 -6.44 -1.23 1.04
N PRO A 160 -7.70 -1.00 0.65
CA PRO A 160 -8.22 -1.45 -0.64
C PRO A 160 -7.56 -0.66 -1.77
N GLU A 161 -7.14 -1.34 -2.84
CA GLU A 161 -6.53 -0.67 -4.00
C GLU A 161 -7.50 0.30 -4.67
N SER A 162 -8.77 -0.08 -4.80
CA SER A 162 -9.82 0.78 -5.37
C SER A 162 -10.03 2.07 -4.57
N HIS A 163 -9.97 1.99 -3.24
CA HIS A 163 -10.06 3.15 -2.37
C HIS A 163 -8.87 4.09 -2.54
N SER A 164 -7.66 3.51 -2.59
CA SER A 164 -6.44 4.28 -2.86
C SER A 164 -6.48 4.96 -4.24
N ALA A 165 -6.96 4.24 -5.26
CA ALA A 165 -7.10 4.79 -6.60
C ALA A 165 -8.10 5.97 -6.62
N SER A 166 -9.26 5.83 -5.99
CA SER A 166 -10.23 6.92 -5.91
C SER A 166 -9.65 8.17 -5.25
N PHE A 167 -8.90 7.99 -4.16
CA PHE A 167 -8.24 9.10 -3.47
C PHE A 167 -7.07 9.69 -4.26
N ALA A 168 -6.33 8.88 -5.01
CA ALA A 168 -5.28 9.36 -5.89
C ALA A 168 -5.81 10.28 -7.00
N LEU A 169 -7.01 10.00 -7.52
CA LEU A 169 -7.67 10.86 -8.49
C LEU A 169 -7.96 12.24 -7.89
N ILE A 170 -8.58 12.27 -6.71
CA ILE A 170 -8.91 13.54 -6.02
C ILE A 170 -7.62 14.29 -5.66
N ALA A 171 -6.60 13.61 -5.15
CA ALA A 171 -5.31 14.21 -4.83
C ALA A 171 -4.63 14.81 -6.08
N TYR A 172 -4.68 14.12 -7.21
CA TYR A 172 -4.13 14.64 -8.46
C TYR A 172 -4.86 15.87 -8.97
N VAL A 173 -6.20 15.84 -9.01
CA VAL A 173 -7.03 16.98 -9.45
C VAL A 173 -6.80 18.20 -8.54
N SER A 174 -6.79 17.99 -7.22
CA SER A 174 -6.51 19.05 -6.24
C SER A 174 -5.10 19.63 -6.43
N SER A 175 -4.11 18.79 -6.66
CA SER A 175 -2.73 19.23 -6.92
C SER A 175 -2.62 19.98 -8.24
N TRP A 176 -3.37 19.57 -9.26
CA TRP A 176 -3.44 20.27 -10.55
C TRP A 176 -4.02 21.67 -10.37
N LEU A 177 -5.13 21.82 -9.64
CA LEU A 177 -5.74 23.11 -9.32
C LEU A 177 -4.76 23.99 -8.53
N LYS A 178 -4.12 23.45 -7.49
CA LYS A 178 -3.10 24.16 -6.72
C LYS A 178 -1.97 24.67 -7.61
N ARG A 179 -1.49 23.82 -8.53
CA ARG A 179 -0.34 24.15 -9.39
C ARG A 179 -0.64 25.20 -10.45
N TYR A 180 -1.83 25.15 -11.04
CA TYR A 180 -2.17 25.99 -12.20
C TYR A 180 -3.13 27.13 -11.87
N HIS A 181 -3.91 27.02 -10.79
CA HIS A 181 -4.89 28.00 -10.34
C HIS A 181 -4.81 28.23 -8.82
N PRO A 182 -3.63 28.64 -8.28
CA PRO A 182 -3.41 28.67 -6.83
C PRO A 182 -4.36 29.62 -6.08
N ALA A 183 -4.70 30.77 -6.67
CA ALA A 183 -5.63 31.71 -6.05
C ALA A 183 -7.05 31.13 -5.94
N ALA A 184 -7.55 30.50 -7.00
CA ALA A 184 -8.85 29.84 -6.99
C ALA A 184 -8.87 28.64 -6.04
N PHE A 185 -7.79 27.85 -5.99
CA PHE A 185 -7.63 26.75 -5.07
C PHE A 185 -7.67 27.21 -3.60
N CYS A 186 -6.92 28.28 -3.27
CA CYS A 186 -6.91 28.87 -1.93
C CYS A 186 -8.30 29.40 -1.55
N CYS A 187 -8.97 30.12 -2.43
CA CYS A 187 -10.33 30.62 -2.20
C CYS A 187 -11.31 29.48 -1.93
N ALA A 188 -11.26 28.41 -2.72
CA ALA A 188 -12.11 27.24 -2.54
C ALA A 188 -11.88 26.56 -1.19
N LEU A 189 -10.61 26.40 -0.76
CA LEU A 189 -10.27 25.85 0.54
C LEU A 189 -10.84 26.68 1.69
N LEU A 190 -10.64 28.01 1.67
CA LEU A 190 -11.13 28.91 2.71
C LEU A 190 -12.66 28.90 2.81
N ASN A 191 -13.36 28.76 1.69
CA ASN A 191 -14.82 28.69 1.66
C ASN A 191 -15.38 27.32 2.08
N SER A 192 -14.59 26.26 1.99
CA SER A 192 -15.06 24.88 2.23
C SER A 192 -14.68 24.34 3.60
N GLN A 193 -13.69 24.92 4.25
CA GLN A 193 -13.26 24.48 5.57
C GLN A 193 -13.94 25.31 6.65
N PRO A 194 -14.53 24.67 7.69
CA PRO A 194 -15.01 25.38 8.86
C PRO A 194 -13.82 26.04 9.57
N MET A 195 -13.89 27.33 9.76
CA MET A 195 -12.93 28.08 10.56
C MET A 195 -13.33 28.05 12.03
#